data_7270f9003f678b3fb233e79cd5cd4ac0
#
_entry.id   7270f9003f678b3fb233e79cd5cd4ac0
#
_cell.length_a   1.000
_cell.length_b   1.000
_cell.length_c   1.000
_cell.angle_alpha   90.00
_cell.angle_beta   90.00
_cell.angle_gamma   90.00
#
_symmetry.space_group_name_H-M   'P 1'
#
loop_
_entity.id
_entity.type
_entity.pdbx_description
1 polymer ?
#
loop_
_entity_poly.entity_id
_entity_poly.type
_entity_poly.pdbx_seq_one_letter_code
_entity_poly.pdbx_strand_id
1 'polypeptide(L)'
;DWGSPVVWNIALHHPEAVKGLVSLCVSFGWGGHPNSYLSTVNRDVYPIDEYPYGQWDYMFFYLDNFELALEQMEENLEKFLAITFRRPSDETVSMFNTAEGYKSPTALITKNGGWFRQDGYKGLNTMPEIKFDEKIFSDEKAKFYMDTFKKNGLRGPNSWYMNGTKNDDYAKELGGFTSITKPVLFIAGENDSVLTPETNSHNAMACTNLTEKSLPTGHWMAMEKPLET
;
A
#
# COMPACT_ATOMS: atom_id res chain seq x y z
N ASP A 1 -1.36 5.96 2.33
CA ASP A 1 -1.01 5.48 1.00
C ASP A 1 -0.17 6.54 0.26
N TRP A 2 -0.18 6.57 -1.09
CA TRP A 2 0.66 7.46 -1.91
C TRP A 2 0.67 8.94 -1.51
N GLY A 3 -0.34 9.43 -0.82
CA GLY A 3 -0.32 10.77 -0.23
C GLY A 3 0.81 10.99 0.79
N SER A 4 1.23 9.96 1.50
CA SER A 4 2.32 10.06 2.48
C SER A 4 3.68 10.35 1.83
N PRO A 5 4.15 9.64 0.78
CA PRO A 5 5.36 10.04 0.07
C PRO A 5 5.34 11.49 -0.42
N VAL A 6 4.18 12.00 -0.85
CA VAL A 6 4.04 13.41 -1.26
C VAL A 6 4.31 14.35 -0.10
N VAL A 7 3.65 14.15 1.06
CA VAL A 7 3.84 15.06 2.20
C VAL A 7 5.23 14.95 2.82
N TRP A 8 5.84 13.75 2.82
CA TRP A 8 7.23 13.56 3.22
C TRP A 8 8.19 14.38 2.34
N ASN A 9 8.02 14.31 1.01
CA ASN A 9 8.85 15.06 0.08
C ASN A 9 8.62 16.57 0.16
N ILE A 10 7.39 17.03 0.40
CA ILE A 10 7.13 18.44 0.65
C ILE A 10 7.86 18.91 1.92
N ALA A 11 7.78 18.16 3.00
CA ALA A 11 8.47 18.52 4.24
C ALA A 11 10.00 18.51 4.13
N LEU A 12 10.54 17.63 3.28
CA LEU A 12 11.98 17.50 3.02
C LEU A 12 12.51 18.64 2.14
N HIS A 13 11.85 18.91 1.03
CA HIS A 13 12.36 19.80 -0.03
C HIS A 13 11.78 21.22 0.06
N HIS A 14 10.65 21.39 0.71
CA HIS A 14 9.95 22.68 0.89
C HIS A 14 9.52 22.89 2.33
N PRO A 15 10.46 22.83 3.31
CA PRO A 15 10.13 22.95 4.72
C PRO A 15 9.48 24.28 5.10
N GLU A 16 9.68 25.34 4.28
CA GLU A 16 9.02 26.64 4.46
C GLU A 16 7.50 26.58 4.17
N ALA A 17 7.05 25.62 3.35
CA ALA A 17 5.65 25.48 2.97
C ALA A 17 4.79 24.80 4.06
N VAL A 18 5.42 24.15 5.05
CA VAL A 18 4.70 23.39 6.06
C VAL A 18 5.07 23.78 7.49
N LYS A 19 4.12 23.68 8.41
CA LYS A 19 4.33 23.87 9.85
C LYS A 19 4.63 22.56 10.57
N GLY A 20 4.12 21.47 10.06
CA GLY A 20 4.28 20.11 10.56
C GLY A 20 3.71 19.11 9.57
N LEU A 21 3.90 17.84 9.84
CA LEU A 21 3.53 16.71 8.99
C LEU A 21 2.78 15.66 9.80
N VAL A 22 1.70 15.15 9.24
CA VAL A 22 1.05 13.91 9.70
C VAL A 22 1.09 12.89 8.56
N SER A 23 1.62 11.71 8.83
CA SER A 23 1.65 10.60 7.89
C SER A 23 1.00 9.35 8.49
N LEU A 24 0.15 8.69 7.72
CA LEU A 24 -0.58 7.50 8.11
C LEU A 24 -0.07 6.30 7.30
N CYS A 25 0.25 5.21 7.97
CA CYS A 25 0.73 3.92 7.45
C CYS A 25 2.08 3.97 6.73
N VAL A 26 2.33 4.94 5.86
CA VAL A 26 3.52 4.99 5.01
C VAL A 26 4.60 5.84 5.66
N SER A 27 5.67 5.21 6.11
CA SER A 27 6.83 5.87 6.73
C SER A 27 7.66 6.65 5.70
N PHE A 28 8.66 7.37 6.17
CA PHE A 28 9.65 8.04 5.31
C PHE A 28 10.43 7.03 4.46
N GLY A 29 10.80 7.43 3.24
CA GLY A 29 11.66 6.64 2.34
C GLY A 29 10.91 5.83 1.28
N TRP A 30 9.57 5.88 1.28
CA TRP A 30 8.76 5.23 0.26
C TRP A 30 8.50 6.18 -0.93
N GLY A 31 8.20 5.59 -2.10
CA GLY A 31 7.90 6.32 -3.33
C GLY A 31 8.95 6.17 -4.45
N GLY A 32 10.11 5.55 -4.15
CA GLY A 32 11.14 5.17 -5.11
C GLY A 32 10.85 3.84 -5.83
N HIS A 33 11.85 3.34 -6.54
CA HIS A 33 11.77 2.05 -7.23
C HIS A 33 11.64 0.88 -6.21
N PRO A 34 10.74 -0.11 -6.43
CA PRO A 34 10.45 -1.15 -5.45
C PRO A 34 11.63 -2.05 -5.08
N ASN A 35 12.70 -2.08 -5.85
CA ASN A 35 13.93 -2.78 -5.47
C ASN A 35 14.49 -2.31 -4.11
N SER A 36 14.33 -1.03 -3.77
CA SER A 36 14.76 -0.48 -2.48
C SER A 36 13.99 -1.07 -1.29
N TYR A 37 12.81 -1.63 -1.54
CA TYR A 37 11.94 -2.18 -0.51
C TYR A 37 12.22 -3.64 -0.17
N LEU A 38 12.97 -4.36 -1.01
CA LEU A 38 13.23 -5.79 -0.84
C LEU A 38 13.99 -6.11 0.46
N SER A 39 14.77 -5.17 0.97
CA SER A 39 15.46 -5.30 2.25
C SER A 39 14.52 -5.30 3.47
N THR A 40 13.30 -4.82 3.31
CA THR A 40 12.28 -4.76 4.38
C THR A 40 11.39 -6.02 4.42
N VAL A 41 11.55 -6.92 3.47
CA VAL A 41 10.76 -8.16 3.42
C VAL A 41 11.17 -9.09 4.56
N ASN A 42 10.21 -9.43 5.42
CA ASN A 42 10.43 -10.44 6.45
C ASN A 42 10.55 -11.83 5.81
N ARG A 43 11.76 -12.38 5.76
CA ARG A 43 12.07 -13.63 5.08
C ARG A 43 11.63 -14.89 5.84
N ASP A 44 11.26 -14.79 7.10
CA ASP A 44 10.63 -15.87 7.85
C ASP A 44 9.17 -16.06 7.40
N VAL A 45 8.50 -14.94 7.05
CA VAL A 45 7.13 -14.94 6.50
C VAL A 45 7.13 -15.19 5.00
N TYR A 46 8.10 -14.62 4.27
CA TYR A 46 8.22 -14.68 2.81
C TYR A 46 9.55 -15.30 2.38
N PRO A 47 9.71 -16.63 2.44
CA PRO A 47 10.90 -17.31 1.92
C PRO A 47 11.20 -16.91 0.47
N ILE A 48 12.46 -16.58 0.19
CA ILE A 48 12.85 -15.95 -1.09
C ILE A 48 12.53 -16.82 -2.32
N ASP A 49 12.63 -18.13 -2.19
CA ASP A 49 12.38 -19.08 -3.29
C ASP A 49 10.90 -19.11 -3.71
N GLU A 50 9.98 -18.84 -2.77
CA GLU A 50 8.54 -18.84 -3.04
C GLU A 50 8.00 -17.43 -3.28
N TYR A 51 8.54 -16.43 -2.58
CA TYR A 51 8.07 -15.04 -2.53
C TYR A 51 9.24 -14.08 -2.78
N PRO A 52 9.83 -14.04 -3.98
CA PRO A 52 11.05 -13.25 -4.24
C PRO A 52 10.88 -11.79 -3.89
N TYR A 53 9.70 -11.24 -4.08
CA TYR A 53 9.38 -9.83 -3.82
C TYR A 53 8.58 -9.60 -2.52
N GLY A 54 8.21 -10.67 -1.79
CA GLY A 54 7.37 -10.57 -0.59
C GLY A 54 6.06 -9.82 -0.86
N GLN A 55 5.64 -8.98 0.09
CA GLN A 55 4.42 -8.17 -0.02
C GLN A 55 4.47 -7.09 -1.12
N TRP A 56 5.64 -6.82 -1.69
CA TRP A 56 5.83 -5.83 -2.76
C TRP A 56 5.64 -6.39 -4.17
N ASP A 57 5.33 -7.66 -4.31
CA ASP A 57 5.25 -8.38 -5.58
C ASP A 57 4.32 -7.69 -6.60
N TYR A 58 3.19 -7.13 -6.15
CA TYR A 58 2.27 -6.40 -7.02
C TYR A 58 2.90 -5.18 -7.72
N MET A 59 3.87 -4.52 -7.07
CA MET A 59 4.55 -3.36 -7.68
C MET A 59 5.44 -3.79 -8.84
N PHE A 60 6.13 -4.93 -8.72
CA PHE A 60 6.91 -5.51 -9.81
C PHE A 60 6.01 -5.97 -10.95
N PHE A 61 4.85 -6.56 -10.63
CA PHE A 61 3.87 -6.91 -11.65
C PHE A 61 3.40 -5.68 -12.44
N TYR A 62 3.15 -4.55 -11.77
CA TYR A 62 2.76 -3.32 -12.44
C TYR A 62 3.86 -2.76 -13.35
N LEU A 63 5.11 -2.80 -12.91
CA LEU A 63 6.23 -2.32 -13.75
C LEU A 63 6.34 -3.09 -15.07
N ASP A 64 6.12 -4.40 -15.04
CA ASP A 64 6.28 -5.27 -16.20
C ASP A 64 4.99 -5.42 -17.02
N ASN A 65 3.82 -5.28 -16.39
CA ASN A 65 2.51 -5.65 -16.97
C ASN A 65 1.42 -4.61 -16.68
N PHE A 66 1.73 -3.33 -16.79
CA PHE A 66 0.82 -2.25 -16.35
C PHE A 66 -0.56 -2.31 -17.02
N GLU A 67 -0.60 -2.47 -18.35
CA GLU A 67 -1.86 -2.51 -19.10
C GLU A 67 -2.70 -3.74 -18.71
N LEU A 68 -2.07 -4.90 -18.57
CA LEU A 68 -2.74 -6.12 -18.12
C LEU A 68 -3.29 -5.99 -16.69
N ALA A 69 -2.52 -5.33 -15.81
CA ALA A 69 -2.99 -5.07 -14.44
C ALA A 69 -4.23 -4.18 -14.43
N LEU A 70 -4.26 -3.11 -15.24
CA LEU A 70 -5.42 -2.24 -15.38
C LEU A 70 -6.63 -3.00 -15.92
N GLU A 71 -6.47 -3.75 -17.02
CA GLU A 71 -7.52 -4.55 -17.61
C GLU A 71 -8.15 -5.49 -16.58
N GLN A 72 -7.34 -6.27 -15.89
CA GLN A 72 -7.82 -7.22 -14.87
C GLN A 72 -8.58 -6.53 -13.72
N MET A 73 -8.07 -5.41 -13.22
CA MET A 73 -8.71 -4.68 -12.14
C MET A 73 -10.01 -3.99 -12.57
N GLU A 74 -10.05 -3.42 -13.78
CA GLU A 74 -11.25 -2.73 -14.31
C GLU A 74 -12.36 -3.71 -14.69
N GLU A 75 -12.01 -4.87 -15.24
CA GLU A 75 -12.99 -5.95 -15.50
C GLU A 75 -13.58 -6.53 -14.21
N ASN A 76 -12.84 -6.51 -13.11
CA ASN A 76 -13.26 -7.03 -11.81
C ASN A 76 -13.38 -5.93 -10.75
N LEU A 77 -13.77 -4.74 -11.15
CA LEU A 77 -13.67 -3.52 -10.34
C LEU A 77 -14.31 -3.63 -8.96
N GLU A 78 -15.52 -4.17 -8.87
CA GLU A 78 -16.24 -4.30 -7.59
C GLU A 78 -15.47 -5.20 -6.63
N LYS A 79 -15.02 -6.35 -7.11
CA LYS A 79 -14.23 -7.31 -6.32
C LYS A 79 -12.88 -6.71 -5.92
N PHE A 80 -12.23 -6.00 -6.84
CA PHE A 80 -10.97 -5.31 -6.57
C PHE A 80 -11.13 -4.26 -5.46
N LEU A 81 -12.13 -3.41 -5.55
CA LEU A 81 -12.39 -2.39 -4.53
C LEU A 81 -12.79 -3.02 -3.18
N ALA A 82 -13.61 -4.09 -3.19
CA ALA A 82 -14.01 -4.77 -1.97
C ALA A 82 -12.86 -5.48 -1.26
N ILE A 83 -11.85 -5.96 -2.00
CA ILE A 83 -10.62 -6.56 -1.44
C ILE A 83 -9.69 -5.47 -0.91
N THR A 84 -9.54 -4.38 -1.66
CA THR A 84 -8.58 -3.30 -1.35
C THR A 84 -9.05 -2.46 -0.16
N PHE A 85 -10.31 -2.06 -0.15
CA PHE A 85 -10.89 -1.19 0.88
C PHE A 85 -11.65 -1.99 1.93
N ARG A 86 -10.93 -2.65 2.84
CA ARG A 86 -11.53 -3.39 3.94
C ARG A 86 -10.65 -3.39 5.17
N ARG A 87 -11.27 -3.65 6.31
CA ARG A 87 -10.52 -3.90 7.54
C ARG A 87 -9.87 -5.28 7.50
N PRO A 88 -8.74 -5.48 8.14
CA PRO A 88 -8.29 -6.81 8.51
C PRO A 88 -9.39 -7.49 9.34
N SER A 89 -9.93 -8.57 8.87
CA SER A 89 -10.93 -9.37 9.60
C SER A 89 -10.42 -10.80 9.72
N ASP A 90 -10.92 -11.52 10.73
CA ASP A 90 -10.57 -12.92 10.93
C ASP A 90 -10.82 -13.77 9.68
N GLU A 91 -11.89 -13.48 8.96
CA GLU A 91 -12.20 -14.17 7.69
C GLU A 91 -11.14 -13.88 6.62
N THR A 92 -10.78 -12.60 6.44
CA THR A 92 -9.78 -12.20 5.44
C THR A 92 -8.41 -12.71 5.83
N VAL A 93 -8.04 -12.59 7.09
CA VAL A 93 -6.78 -13.13 7.62
C VAL A 93 -6.73 -14.64 7.44
N SER A 94 -7.82 -15.36 7.71
CA SER A 94 -7.87 -16.83 7.56
C SER A 94 -7.71 -17.28 6.11
N MET A 95 -8.16 -16.49 5.12
CA MET A 95 -7.99 -16.81 3.70
C MET A 95 -6.53 -16.79 3.24
N PHE A 96 -5.69 -15.98 3.88
CA PHE A 96 -4.27 -15.81 3.54
C PHE A 96 -3.32 -16.37 4.61
N ASN A 97 -3.86 -16.89 5.73
CA ASN A 97 -3.06 -17.54 6.76
C ASN A 97 -2.42 -18.82 6.22
N THR A 98 -1.15 -18.97 6.53
CA THR A 98 -0.38 -20.19 6.34
C THR A 98 0.20 -20.65 7.67
N ALA A 99 0.80 -21.84 7.70
CA ALA A 99 1.50 -22.33 8.89
C ALA A 99 2.66 -21.39 9.35
N GLU A 100 3.17 -20.55 8.44
CA GLU A 100 4.27 -19.62 8.70
C GLU A 100 3.81 -18.19 9.04
N GLY A 101 2.49 -17.93 9.08
CA GLY A 101 1.94 -16.61 9.42
C GLY A 101 1.05 -16.00 8.33
N TYR A 102 0.57 -14.80 8.60
CA TYR A 102 -0.29 -14.05 7.68
C TYR A 102 0.53 -13.47 6.53
N LYS A 103 0.17 -13.85 5.30
CA LYS A 103 0.75 -13.30 4.08
C LYS A 103 -0.19 -12.28 3.43
N SER A 104 0.38 -11.18 2.96
CA SER A 104 -0.40 -10.21 2.19
C SER A 104 -0.97 -10.83 0.91
N PRO A 105 -2.21 -10.51 0.51
CA PRO A 105 -2.75 -10.91 -0.79
C PRO A 105 -1.95 -10.37 -1.98
N THR A 106 -1.08 -9.40 -1.75
CA THR A 106 -0.22 -8.80 -2.78
C THR A 106 1.03 -9.64 -3.11
N ALA A 107 1.34 -10.70 -2.35
CA ALA A 107 2.63 -11.38 -2.38
C ALA A 107 2.83 -12.39 -3.53
N LEU A 108 1.80 -12.69 -4.31
CA LEU A 108 1.84 -13.69 -5.38
C LEU A 108 1.24 -13.19 -6.70
N ILE A 109 1.13 -11.88 -6.88
CA ILE A 109 0.50 -11.29 -8.07
C ILE A 109 1.28 -11.66 -9.34
N THR A 110 2.60 -11.53 -9.33
CA THR A 110 3.46 -11.90 -10.47
C THR A 110 3.37 -13.39 -10.80
N LYS A 111 3.50 -14.24 -9.77
CA LYS A 111 3.43 -15.71 -9.94
C LYS A 111 2.08 -16.17 -10.47
N ASN A 112 1.02 -15.47 -10.09
CA ASN A 112 -0.35 -15.76 -10.48
C ASN A 112 -0.72 -15.16 -11.84
N GLY A 113 0.14 -14.37 -12.49
CA GLY A 113 -0.16 -13.67 -13.73
C GLY A 113 -1.12 -12.51 -13.57
N GLY A 114 -1.17 -11.91 -12.40
CA GLY A 114 -1.97 -10.74 -12.06
C GLY A 114 -2.96 -10.95 -10.93
N TRP A 115 -3.78 -9.92 -10.69
CA TRP A 115 -4.80 -9.92 -9.65
C TRP A 115 -5.95 -10.89 -9.94
N PHE A 116 -6.38 -10.96 -11.23
CA PHE A 116 -7.55 -11.71 -11.66
C PHE A 116 -7.26 -12.48 -12.96
N ARG A 117 -6.47 -13.54 -12.83
CA ARG A 117 -6.16 -14.38 -13.99
C ARG A 117 -7.38 -15.19 -14.44
N GLN A 118 -7.61 -15.29 -15.77
CA GLN A 118 -8.80 -15.93 -16.35
C GLN A 118 -8.65 -17.44 -16.59
N ASP A 119 -7.46 -18.00 -16.54
CA ASP A 119 -7.14 -19.35 -17.01
C ASP A 119 -7.16 -20.45 -15.93
N GLY A 120 -8.02 -20.33 -14.93
CA GLY A 120 -8.30 -21.39 -13.96
C GLY A 120 -7.31 -21.47 -12.80
N TYR A 121 -6.41 -20.50 -12.65
CA TYR A 121 -5.52 -20.42 -11.49
C TYR A 121 -6.32 -20.07 -10.21
N LYS A 122 -5.92 -20.67 -9.06
CA LYS A 122 -6.50 -20.40 -7.74
C LYS A 122 -6.04 -19.02 -7.21
N GLY A 123 -6.37 -17.95 -7.88
CA GLY A 123 -6.15 -16.57 -7.46
C GLY A 123 -7.43 -15.95 -6.92
N LEU A 124 -7.46 -14.61 -6.87
CA LEU A 124 -8.64 -13.86 -6.41
C LEU A 124 -9.90 -14.16 -7.22
N ASN A 125 -9.80 -14.67 -8.45
CA ASN A 125 -10.94 -15.12 -9.26
C ASN A 125 -11.72 -16.28 -8.64
N THR A 126 -11.04 -17.16 -7.90
CA THR A 126 -11.64 -18.35 -7.28
C THR A 126 -12.16 -18.06 -5.87
N MET A 127 -11.92 -16.85 -5.35
CA MET A 127 -12.48 -16.46 -4.07
C MET A 127 -14.00 -16.30 -4.19
N PRO A 128 -14.76 -16.69 -3.17
CA PRO A 128 -16.20 -16.42 -3.14
C PRO A 128 -16.46 -14.93 -3.34
N GLU A 129 -17.69 -14.59 -3.72
CA GLU A 129 -18.09 -13.21 -3.89
C GLU A 129 -17.77 -12.39 -2.62
N ILE A 130 -16.79 -11.49 -2.71
CA ILE A 130 -16.39 -10.66 -1.59
C ILE A 130 -17.21 -9.39 -1.64
N LYS A 131 -18.02 -9.17 -0.61
CA LYS A 131 -18.78 -7.94 -0.42
C LYS A 131 -17.92 -6.84 0.18
N PHE A 132 -18.31 -5.60 -0.04
CA PHE A 132 -17.73 -4.46 0.68
C PHE A 132 -17.87 -4.63 2.20
N ASP A 133 -16.87 -4.20 2.93
CA ASP A 133 -16.92 -4.13 4.39
C ASP A 133 -17.85 -2.97 4.81
N GLU A 134 -19.05 -3.29 5.27
CA GLU A 134 -20.09 -2.31 5.62
C GLU A 134 -19.66 -1.31 6.68
N LYS A 135 -18.63 -1.62 7.47
CA LYS A 135 -18.09 -0.69 8.49
C LYS A 135 -17.16 0.38 7.91
N ILE A 136 -16.60 0.14 6.73
CA ILE A 136 -15.81 1.11 5.96
C ILE A 136 -16.68 1.76 4.89
N PHE A 137 -17.46 0.96 4.17
CA PHE A 137 -18.32 1.39 3.08
C PHE A 137 -19.79 1.14 3.39
N SER A 138 -20.58 2.20 3.53
CA SER A 138 -22.02 2.11 3.32
C SER A 138 -22.32 1.83 1.83
N ASP A 139 -23.49 1.32 1.52
CA ASP A 139 -23.95 1.09 0.13
C ASP A 139 -23.80 2.36 -0.72
N GLU A 140 -24.09 3.53 -0.17
CA GLU A 140 -23.95 4.81 -0.86
C GLU A 140 -22.47 5.11 -1.21
N LYS A 141 -21.56 4.89 -0.27
CA LYS A 141 -20.11 5.05 -0.52
C LYS A 141 -19.59 4.05 -1.53
N ALA A 142 -19.97 2.78 -1.41
CA ALA A 142 -19.60 1.74 -2.37
C ALA A 142 -20.06 2.11 -3.78
N LYS A 143 -21.31 2.54 -3.92
CA LYS A 143 -21.85 3.03 -5.20
C LYS A 143 -21.05 4.23 -5.73
N PHE A 144 -20.75 5.22 -4.90
CA PHE A 144 -19.98 6.40 -5.30
C PHE A 144 -18.61 6.02 -5.84
N TYR A 145 -17.89 5.13 -5.14
CA TYR A 145 -16.59 4.64 -5.59
C TYR A 145 -16.70 3.86 -6.91
N MET A 146 -17.64 2.95 -7.00
CA MET A 146 -17.89 2.19 -8.23
C MET A 146 -18.17 3.10 -9.42
N ASP A 147 -19.07 4.05 -9.28
CA ASP A 147 -19.44 4.99 -10.37
C ASP A 147 -18.23 5.87 -10.75
N THR A 148 -17.45 6.31 -9.76
CA THR A 148 -16.27 7.15 -9.99
C THR A 148 -15.19 6.40 -10.75
N PHE A 149 -14.85 5.18 -10.34
CA PHE A 149 -13.83 4.38 -11.02
C PHE A 149 -14.30 3.83 -12.37
N LYS A 150 -15.57 3.46 -12.52
CA LYS A 150 -16.14 3.12 -13.83
C LYS A 150 -16.03 4.27 -14.84
N LYS A 151 -16.20 5.51 -14.37
CA LYS A 151 -16.12 6.70 -15.23
C LYS A 151 -14.68 7.08 -15.58
N ASN A 152 -13.75 7.01 -14.61
CA ASN A 152 -12.42 7.58 -14.74
C ASN A 152 -11.32 6.55 -15.01
N GLY A 153 -11.61 5.26 -14.81
CA GLY A 153 -10.63 4.17 -14.86
C GLY A 153 -9.65 4.17 -13.69
N LEU A 154 -8.78 3.17 -13.68
CA LEU A 154 -7.74 2.97 -12.67
C LEU A 154 -6.35 3.42 -13.12
N ARG A 155 -6.18 3.86 -14.37
CA ARG A 155 -4.88 4.30 -14.90
C ARG A 155 -4.26 5.44 -14.08
N GLY A 156 -5.04 6.47 -13.76
CA GLY A 156 -4.56 7.61 -12.97
C GLY A 156 -4.00 7.17 -11.60
N PRO A 157 -4.82 6.51 -10.75
CA PRO A 157 -4.37 6.00 -9.46
C PRO A 157 -3.17 5.06 -9.53
N ASN A 158 -3.16 4.11 -10.49
CA ASN A 158 -2.07 3.14 -10.60
C ASN A 158 -0.79 3.71 -11.23
N SER A 159 -0.85 4.84 -11.92
CA SER A 159 0.33 5.51 -12.48
C SER A 159 1.34 5.96 -11.41
N TRP A 160 0.93 6.10 -10.15
CA TRP A 160 1.85 6.37 -9.04
C TRP A 160 2.96 5.31 -8.94
N TYR A 161 2.63 4.04 -9.16
CA TYR A 161 3.59 2.93 -9.11
C TYR A 161 4.62 2.95 -10.24
N MET A 162 4.36 3.69 -11.33
CA MET A 162 5.23 3.75 -12.51
C MET A 162 6.31 4.83 -12.42
N ASN A 163 6.31 5.64 -11.37
CA ASN A 163 7.21 6.78 -11.26
C ASN A 163 8.42 6.54 -10.34
N GLY A 164 8.58 5.36 -9.76
CA GLY A 164 9.61 5.07 -8.77
C GLY A 164 11.02 5.49 -9.20
N THR A 165 11.46 5.10 -10.39
CA THR A 165 12.78 5.50 -10.94
C THR A 165 12.91 7.02 -11.10
N LYS A 166 11.86 7.69 -11.57
CA LYS A 166 11.87 9.16 -11.72
C LYS A 166 11.95 9.86 -10.35
N ASN A 167 11.26 9.31 -9.36
CA ASN A 167 11.31 9.82 -7.99
C ASN A 167 12.72 9.66 -7.40
N ASP A 168 13.37 8.52 -7.63
CA ASP A 168 14.75 8.28 -7.19
C ASP A 168 15.74 9.23 -7.86
N ASP A 169 15.58 9.50 -9.16
CA ASP A 169 16.43 10.43 -9.90
C ASP A 169 16.23 11.87 -9.43
N TYR A 170 14.98 12.28 -9.21
CA TYR A 170 14.66 13.59 -8.65
C TYR A 170 15.27 13.78 -7.24
N ALA A 171 15.18 12.77 -6.39
CA ALA A 171 15.79 12.82 -5.06
C ALA A 171 17.32 12.99 -5.12
N LYS A 172 18.00 12.35 -6.09
CA LYS A 172 19.44 12.51 -6.33
C LYS A 172 19.78 13.92 -6.84
N GLU A 173 19.01 14.46 -7.77
CA GLU A 173 19.18 15.83 -8.32
C GLU A 173 19.07 16.89 -7.22
N LEU A 174 18.21 16.69 -6.24
CA LEU A 174 18.06 17.59 -5.09
C LEU A 174 19.15 17.44 -4.01
N GLY A 175 20.18 16.62 -4.25
CA GLY A 175 21.30 16.42 -3.32
C GLY A 175 21.05 15.37 -2.26
N GLY A 176 20.03 14.56 -2.44
CA GLY A 176 19.73 13.43 -1.55
C GLY A 176 19.03 13.86 -0.26
N PHE A 177 19.24 13.05 0.77
CA PHE A 177 18.53 13.17 2.05
C PHE A 177 19.09 14.29 2.93
N THR A 178 18.21 15.14 3.44
CA THR A 178 18.44 16.05 4.56
C THR A 178 17.43 15.75 5.68
N SER A 179 17.74 16.10 6.93
CA SER A 179 16.82 15.86 8.04
C SER A 179 15.56 16.73 7.97
N ILE A 180 14.42 16.12 8.26
CA ILE A 180 13.15 16.82 8.44
C ILE A 180 13.13 17.39 9.86
N THR A 181 13.14 18.73 9.97
CA THR A 181 13.20 19.46 11.24
C THR A 181 11.85 19.91 11.76
N LYS A 182 10.81 19.82 10.95
CA LYS A 182 9.42 20.15 11.35
C LYS A 182 8.84 19.07 12.27
N PRO A 183 7.87 19.40 13.13
CA PRO A 183 7.16 18.39 13.90
C PRO A 183 6.50 17.35 12.99
N VAL A 184 6.70 16.07 13.32
CA VAL A 184 6.14 14.94 12.60
C VAL A 184 5.32 14.09 13.55
N LEU A 185 4.10 13.76 13.15
CA LEU A 185 3.29 12.69 13.73
C LEU A 185 3.18 11.57 12.70
N PHE A 186 3.65 10.38 13.05
CA PHE A 186 3.45 9.17 12.28
C PHE A 186 2.53 8.21 13.02
N ILE A 187 1.54 7.65 12.32
CA ILE A 187 0.62 6.66 12.90
C ILE A 187 0.67 5.39 12.05
N ALA A 188 1.09 4.28 12.67
CA ALA A 188 1.16 2.96 12.04
C ALA A 188 -0.16 2.19 12.22
N GLY A 189 -0.54 1.39 11.22
CA GLY A 189 -1.57 0.36 11.36
C GLY A 189 -0.92 -0.96 11.79
N GLU A 190 -1.28 -1.48 12.98
CA GLU A 190 -0.67 -2.70 13.54
C GLU A 190 -0.95 -3.96 12.70
N ASN A 191 -2.05 -3.92 11.93
CA ASN A 191 -2.51 -5.04 11.09
C ASN A 191 -2.40 -4.72 9.58
N ASP A 192 -1.60 -3.73 9.18
CA ASP A 192 -1.30 -3.50 7.78
C ASP A 192 -0.37 -4.61 7.28
N SER A 193 -0.84 -5.40 6.31
CA SER A 193 -0.11 -6.56 5.79
C SER A 193 0.95 -6.22 4.74
N VAL A 194 0.97 -4.97 4.28
CA VAL A 194 1.95 -4.48 3.29
C VAL A 194 2.97 -3.58 3.99
N LEU A 195 2.49 -2.58 4.71
CA LEU A 195 3.30 -1.61 5.45
C LEU A 195 3.33 -2.02 6.93
N THR A 196 3.99 -3.15 7.18
CA THR A 196 4.11 -3.71 8.52
C THR A 196 4.91 -2.80 9.45
N PRO A 197 4.77 -2.92 10.78
CA PRO A 197 5.53 -2.09 11.72
C PRO A 197 7.05 -2.12 11.50
N GLU A 198 7.60 -3.24 11.02
CA GLU A 198 9.02 -3.39 10.72
C GLU A 198 9.50 -2.47 9.58
N THR A 199 8.58 -2.06 8.70
CA THR A 199 8.88 -1.15 7.59
C THR A 199 9.07 0.32 8.03
N ASN A 200 8.81 0.64 9.30
CA ASN A 200 8.76 2.03 9.80
C ASN A 200 10.10 2.56 10.33
N SER A 201 11.17 1.77 10.29
CA SER A 201 12.47 2.09 10.89
C SER A 201 13.15 3.36 10.36
N HIS A 202 12.77 3.84 9.19
CA HIS A 202 13.39 5.01 8.55
C HIS A 202 12.97 6.36 9.14
N ASN A 203 11.83 6.44 9.83
CA ASN A 203 11.31 7.71 10.38
C ASN A 203 12.29 8.33 11.39
N ALA A 204 12.81 7.51 12.31
CA ALA A 204 13.72 7.99 13.35
C ALA A 204 15.05 8.53 12.79
N MET A 205 15.51 8.01 11.66
CA MET A 205 16.71 8.52 10.98
C MET A 205 16.43 9.83 10.23
N ALA A 206 15.19 10.00 9.75
CA ALA A 206 14.80 11.11 8.92
C ALA A 206 14.38 12.36 9.71
N CYS A 207 13.83 12.21 10.91
CA CYS A 207 13.14 13.28 11.62
C CYS A 207 13.84 13.66 12.92
N THR A 208 14.04 14.95 13.17
CA THR A 208 14.59 15.46 14.44
C THR A 208 13.53 15.70 15.51
N ASN A 209 12.24 15.81 15.13
CA ASN A 209 11.11 16.03 16.02
C ASN A 209 9.94 15.10 15.63
N LEU A 210 10.05 13.83 16.05
CA LEU A 210 9.15 12.75 15.68
C LEU A 210 8.29 12.30 16.88
N THR A 211 7.00 12.14 16.62
CA THR A 211 6.06 11.42 17.49
C THR A 211 5.51 10.24 16.69
N GLU A 212 5.65 9.03 17.23
CA GLU A 212 5.09 7.82 16.62
C GLU A 212 3.98 7.25 17.49
N LYS A 213 2.95 6.76 16.85
CA LYS A 213 1.81 6.06 17.43
C LYS A 213 1.47 4.85 16.60
N SER A 214 0.73 3.91 17.18
CA SER A 214 0.09 2.82 16.43
C SER A 214 -1.38 2.70 16.80
N LEU A 215 -2.17 2.17 15.87
CA LEU A 215 -3.57 1.84 16.08
C LEU A 215 -3.82 0.40 15.65
N PRO A 216 -4.68 -0.35 16.34
CA PRO A 216 -5.06 -1.72 15.94
C PRO A 216 -6.02 -1.69 14.74
N THR A 217 -5.50 -1.21 13.61
CA THR A 217 -6.16 -1.04 12.31
C THR A 217 -5.30 -1.64 11.20
N GLY A 218 -5.90 -1.88 10.04
CA GLY A 218 -5.15 -2.09 8.80
C GLY A 218 -4.70 -0.77 8.17
N HIS A 219 -4.63 -0.80 6.84
CA HIS A 219 -4.16 0.33 6.04
C HIS A 219 -5.07 1.56 6.07
N TRP A 220 -6.38 1.34 6.19
CA TRP A 220 -7.40 2.39 6.07
C TRP A 220 -7.82 2.97 7.42
N MET A 221 -6.85 3.27 8.30
CA MET A 221 -7.10 3.65 9.69
C MET A 221 -8.10 4.81 9.85
N ALA A 222 -8.02 5.83 9.02
CA ALA A 222 -8.95 6.96 9.07
C ALA A 222 -10.41 6.57 8.72
N MET A 223 -10.60 5.43 8.02
CA MET A 223 -11.93 4.87 7.75
C MET A 223 -12.35 3.86 8.82
N GLU A 224 -11.38 3.14 9.38
CA GLU A 224 -11.62 2.11 10.40
C GLU A 224 -11.89 2.72 11.79
N LYS A 225 -11.11 3.74 12.15
CA LYS A 225 -11.14 4.42 13.47
C LYS A 225 -11.01 5.94 13.33
N PRO A 226 -12.01 6.61 12.74
CA PRO A 226 -11.92 8.05 12.44
C PRO A 226 -11.81 8.96 13.65
N LEU A 227 -12.19 8.50 14.85
CA LEU A 227 -12.11 9.29 16.08
C LEU A 227 -10.77 9.14 16.80
N GLU A 228 -10.04 8.05 16.54
CA GLU A 228 -8.73 7.76 17.12
C GLU A 228 -7.57 8.22 16.21
N THR A 229 -7.85 8.34 14.89
CA THR A 229 -6.91 8.81 13.89
C THR A 229 -6.90 10.33 13.83
#